data_4c2c8772dcce0cbb785e1ea02e40e0b2
#
_entry.id   4c2c8772dcce0cbb785e1ea02e40e0b2
#
_cell.length_a   1.000
_cell.length_b   1.000
_cell.length_c   1.000
_cell.angle_alpha   90.00
_cell.angle_beta   90.00
_cell.angle_gamma   90.00
#
_symmetry.space_group_name_H-M   'P 1'
#
loop_
_entity.id
_entity.type
_entity.pdbx_description
1 polymer ?
#
loop_
_entity_poly.entity_id
_entity_poly.type
_entity_poly.pdbx_seq_one_letter_code
_entity_poly.pdbx_strand_id
1 'polypeptide(L)'
;MRATFAKASVLLLLAAAAGCATNSTDEKSLVEESALEPGYTRLFNGRDLDGWIGATNLFYVENGELVFREGEKNFGNLFYHRKFADFNARFQFKLVPNGNNGFAIRAGDSAVLGGALVGGNAAERDAAYNGMEIQILDDTGSLKQKNKAWQYCGSIYGVVAAQKGHLRPVGEWNDYDITAAGDSITVVLNGVTILATSVKDLDTKGGTPDGKPHPGLHNRTGYLGFLGHTMPVRMRNVRIREL
;
A
#
# COMPACT_ATOMS: atom_id res chain seq x y z
N MET A 1 -77.46 -18.13 48.32
CA MET A 1 -76.39 -18.01 47.26
C MET A 1 -75.10 -17.76 48.02
N ARG A 2 -74.19 -18.72 47.99
CA ARG A 2 -72.93 -18.68 48.76
C ARG A 2 -71.81 -18.10 47.91
N ALA A 3 -71.17 -17.02 48.37
CA ALA A 3 -70.00 -16.45 47.76
C ALA A 3 -68.73 -17.08 48.38
N THR A 4 -67.88 -17.65 47.60
CA THR A 4 -66.65 -18.28 48.05
C THR A 4 -65.51 -17.27 47.89
N PHE A 5 -64.84 -16.91 48.99
CA PHE A 5 -63.65 -16.06 48.98
C PHE A 5 -62.42 -16.91 48.71
N ALA A 6 -61.69 -16.58 47.67
CA ALA A 6 -60.36 -17.13 47.38
C ALA A 6 -59.28 -16.26 48.03
N LYS A 7 -58.42 -16.91 48.85
CA LYS A 7 -57.26 -16.28 49.49
C LYS A 7 -56.13 -16.17 48.53
N ALA A 8 -55.66 -14.96 48.27
CA ALA A 8 -54.45 -14.71 47.53
C ALA A 8 -53.24 -14.74 48.48
N SER A 9 -52.32 -15.65 48.25
CA SER A 9 -51.02 -15.69 48.95
C SER A 9 -50.03 -14.77 48.17
N VAL A 10 -49.53 -13.79 48.90
CA VAL A 10 -48.45 -12.88 48.39
C VAL A 10 -47.13 -13.59 48.66
N LEU A 11 -46.43 -13.92 47.58
CA LEU A 11 -45.07 -14.45 47.60
C LEU A 11 -44.09 -13.28 47.48
N LEU A 12 -43.35 -13.02 48.53
CA LEU A 12 -42.32 -11.96 48.54
C LEU A 12 -41.05 -12.51 47.85
N LEU A 13 -40.74 -12.05 46.64
CA LEU A 13 -39.45 -12.33 45.97
C LEU A 13 -38.41 -11.29 46.42
N LEU A 14 -37.39 -11.74 47.16
CA LEU A 14 -36.18 -10.98 47.37
C LEU A 14 -35.39 -10.97 46.06
N ALA A 15 -35.24 -9.80 45.45
CA ALA A 15 -34.31 -9.58 44.38
C ALA A 15 -32.88 -9.37 44.90
N ALA A 16 -32.03 -10.37 44.72
CA ALA A 16 -30.59 -10.22 44.93
C ALA A 16 -30.02 -9.39 43.80
N ALA A 17 -29.55 -8.18 44.09
CA ALA A 17 -28.79 -7.35 43.15
C ALA A 17 -27.39 -7.97 42.95
N ALA A 18 -27.24 -8.74 41.90
CA ALA A 18 -25.91 -9.12 41.41
C ALA A 18 -25.28 -7.92 40.74
N GLY A 19 -24.28 -7.31 41.39
CA GLY A 19 -23.44 -6.28 40.78
C GLY A 19 -22.71 -6.85 39.59
N CYS A 20 -23.09 -6.39 38.40
CA CYS A 20 -22.35 -6.64 37.18
C CYS A 20 -21.09 -5.75 37.21
N ALA A 21 -19.96 -6.33 37.61
CA ALA A 21 -18.67 -5.74 37.40
C ALA A 21 -18.45 -5.74 35.89
N THR A 22 -18.56 -4.58 35.27
CA THR A 22 -18.12 -4.38 33.88
C THR A 22 -16.60 -4.49 33.84
N ASN A 23 -16.09 -5.68 33.54
CA ASN A 23 -14.73 -5.81 33.05
C ASN A 23 -14.67 -5.08 31.73
N SER A 24 -14.13 -3.87 31.74
CA SER A 24 -13.57 -3.24 30.55
C SER A 24 -12.31 -4.02 30.17
N THR A 25 -12.50 -5.16 29.53
CA THR A 25 -11.44 -5.73 28.71
C THR A 25 -11.23 -4.77 27.57
N ASP A 26 -10.08 -4.07 27.60
CA ASP A 26 -9.52 -3.42 26.44
C ASP A 26 -9.66 -4.39 25.26
N GLU A 27 -10.58 -4.10 24.35
CA GLU A 27 -10.55 -4.63 23.01
C GLU A 27 -9.34 -4.02 22.29
N LYS A 28 -8.16 -4.47 22.67
CA LYS A 28 -6.98 -4.40 21.84
C LYS A 28 -7.34 -5.23 20.62
N SER A 29 -7.74 -4.53 19.55
CA SER A 29 -7.91 -5.06 18.20
C SER A 29 -6.70 -5.95 17.91
N LEU A 30 -6.84 -7.24 18.18
CA LEU A 30 -5.94 -8.26 17.68
C LEU A 30 -6.17 -8.24 16.17
N VAL A 31 -5.31 -7.54 15.42
CA VAL A 31 -5.16 -7.83 14.00
C VAL A 31 -4.79 -9.30 13.98
N GLU A 32 -5.76 -10.17 13.65
CA GLU A 32 -5.51 -11.59 13.46
C GLU A 32 -4.33 -11.68 12.52
N GLU A 33 -3.25 -12.25 13.02
CA GLU A 33 -2.06 -12.53 12.25
C GLU A 33 -2.42 -13.65 11.27
N SER A 34 -3.12 -13.29 10.18
CA SER A 34 -3.49 -14.25 9.15
C SER A 34 -2.22 -14.93 8.68
N ALA A 35 -2.22 -16.27 8.71
CA ALA A 35 -1.11 -17.06 8.25
C ALA A 35 -0.73 -16.61 6.83
N LEU A 36 0.56 -16.35 6.62
CA LEU A 36 1.06 -16.01 5.29
C LEU A 36 0.89 -17.19 4.33
N GLU A 37 0.61 -16.90 3.09
CA GLU A 37 0.65 -17.91 2.04
C GLU A 37 2.05 -18.53 1.97
N PRO A 38 2.16 -19.83 1.62
CA PRO A 38 3.45 -20.52 1.55
C PRO A 38 4.47 -19.76 0.68
N GLY A 39 5.69 -19.59 1.19
CA GLY A 39 6.79 -18.93 0.51
C GLY A 39 6.80 -17.41 0.62
N TYR A 40 5.80 -16.77 1.23
CA TYR A 40 5.82 -15.33 1.48
C TYR A 40 6.51 -14.99 2.80
N THR A 41 7.21 -13.87 2.80
CA THR A 41 7.78 -13.21 3.98
C THR A 41 7.06 -11.88 4.19
N ARG A 42 6.66 -11.60 5.42
CA ARG A 42 6.05 -10.31 5.80
C ARG A 42 7.12 -9.22 5.81
N LEU A 43 6.87 -8.13 5.08
CA LEU A 43 7.74 -6.95 5.09
C LEU A 43 7.28 -5.87 6.08
N PHE A 44 6.00 -5.80 6.37
CA PHE A 44 5.43 -4.88 7.35
C PHE A 44 4.77 -5.65 8.47
N ASN A 45 5.22 -5.43 9.69
CA ASN A 45 4.80 -6.17 10.89
C ASN A 45 3.48 -5.64 11.51
N GLY A 46 2.93 -4.53 11.01
CA GLY A 46 1.72 -3.90 11.53
C GLY A 46 1.90 -3.13 12.85
N ARG A 47 3.12 -3.00 13.37
CA ARG A 47 3.39 -2.39 14.69
C ARG A 47 4.29 -1.16 14.60
N ASP A 48 5.33 -1.24 13.80
CA ASP A 48 6.35 -0.20 13.64
C ASP A 48 7.00 -0.26 12.24
N LEU A 49 8.01 0.57 12.03
CA LEU A 49 8.76 0.66 10.78
C LEU A 49 10.07 -0.16 10.82
N ASP A 50 10.17 -1.18 11.67
CA ASP A 50 11.34 -2.05 11.69
C ASP A 50 11.58 -2.70 10.32
N GLY A 51 12.82 -2.66 9.85
CA GLY A 51 13.19 -3.07 8.50
C GLY A 51 12.93 -2.05 7.40
N TRP A 52 12.38 -0.87 7.70
CA TRP A 52 12.15 0.20 6.74
C TRP A 52 13.12 1.38 6.92
N ILE A 53 13.57 1.97 5.82
CA ILE A 53 14.52 3.08 5.76
C ILE A 53 14.01 4.20 4.86
N GLY A 54 14.61 5.39 4.97
CA GLY A 54 14.24 6.56 4.18
C GLY A 54 13.42 7.57 4.99
N ALA A 55 12.30 8.03 4.46
CA ALA A 55 11.48 9.09 5.06
C ALA A 55 10.60 8.59 6.22
N THR A 56 11.19 7.92 7.20
CA THR A 56 10.47 7.31 8.34
C THR A 56 9.70 8.33 9.19
N ASN A 57 10.06 9.61 9.15
CA ASN A 57 9.33 10.70 9.81
C ASN A 57 8.02 11.08 9.08
N LEU A 58 7.86 10.70 7.82
CA LEU A 58 6.66 10.96 7.02
C LEU A 58 5.70 9.77 6.96
N PHE A 59 6.09 8.63 7.55
CA PHE A 59 5.23 7.47 7.68
C PHE A 59 5.04 7.14 9.17
N TYR A 60 3.89 6.59 9.50
CA TYR A 60 3.58 6.13 10.85
C TYR A 60 2.68 4.90 10.80
N VAL A 61 2.58 4.19 11.91
CA VAL A 61 1.71 3.03 12.04
C VAL A 61 0.50 3.40 12.90
N GLU A 62 -0.68 3.09 12.40
CA GLU A 62 -1.94 3.31 13.09
C GLU A 62 -2.89 2.12 12.83
N ASN A 63 -3.36 1.47 13.86
CA ASN A 63 -4.30 0.33 13.79
C ASN A 63 -3.83 -0.80 12.85
N GLY A 64 -2.54 -1.11 12.85
CA GLY A 64 -1.96 -2.14 11.97
C GLY A 64 -1.76 -1.70 10.53
N GLU A 65 -2.00 -0.44 10.21
CA GLU A 65 -1.85 0.16 8.89
C GLU A 65 -0.60 1.06 8.84
N LEU A 66 0.16 0.97 7.77
CA LEU A 66 1.20 1.93 7.41
C LEU A 66 0.54 3.12 6.74
N VAL A 67 0.76 4.32 7.25
CA VAL A 67 0.09 5.55 6.79
C VAL A 67 1.13 6.58 6.39
N PHE A 68 0.97 7.16 5.20
CA PHE A 68 1.73 8.35 4.81
C PHE A 68 1.10 9.59 5.43
N ARG A 69 1.94 10.46 6.00
CA ARG A 69 1.51 11.68 6.72
C ARG A 69 1.07 12.76 5.74
N GLU A 70 -0.19 13.20 5.87
CA GLU A 70 -0.71 14.33 5.09
C GLU A 70 0.10 15.61 5.27
N GLY A 71 0.23 16.39 4.18
CA GLY A 71 0.85 17.71 4.21
C GLY A 71 1.26 18.18 2.83
N GLU A 72 0.91 19.41 2.45
CA GLU A 72 1.18 19.98 1.11
C GLU A 72 2.66 19.96 0.70
N LYS A 73 3.58 19.92 1.68
CA LYS A 73 5.02 19.88 1.45
C LYS A 73 5.63 18.51 1.76
N ASN A 74 4.81 17.52 2.10
CA ASN A 74 5.29 16.20 2.43
C ASN A 74 5.51 15.39 1.14
N PHE A 75 6.77 15.10 0.86
CA PHE A 75 7.22 14.20 -0.18
C PHE A 75 8.35 13.37 0.40
N GLY A 76 8.26 12.07 0.25
CA GLY A 76 9.32 11.20 0.77
C GLY A 76 9.01 9.74 0.57
N ASN A 77 10.06 8.96 0.42
CA ASN A 77 9.98 7.56 0.07
C ASN A 77 10.40 6.70 1.27
N LEU A 78 9.68 5.62 1.48
CA LEU A 78 9.95 4.61 2.50
C LEU A 78 10.30 3.31 1.81
N PHE A 79 11.51 2.80 2.00
CA PHE A 79 12.01 1.59 1.36
C PHE A 79 12.25 0.48 2.38
N TYR A 80 12.05 -0.76 1.95
CA TYR A 80 12.52 -1.90 2.73
C TYR A 80 14.05 -1.99 2.63
N HIS A 81 14.73 -2.32 3.72
CA HIS A 81 16.19 -2.15 3.89
C HIS A 81 17.08 -3.03 2.98
N ARG A 82 16.50 -4.02 2.28
CA ARG A 82 17.26 -4.90 1.37
C ARG A 82 16.72 -4.87 -0.05
N LYS A 83 17.56 -5.29 -0.99
CA LYS A 83 17.24 -5.39 -2.41
C LYS A 83 16.61 -6.73 -2.75
N PHE A 84 15.79 -6.73 -3.81
CA PHE A 84 15.16 -7.90 -4.39
C PHE A 84 15.40 -7.90 -5.90
N ALA A 85 15.53 -9.11 -6.48
CA ALA A 85 15.68 -9.32 -7.92
C ALA A 85 14.33 -9.68 -8.56
N ASP A 86 14.02 -10.97 -8.60
CA ASP A 86 12.77 -11.50 -9.07
C ASP A 86 11.85 -11.82 -7.89
N PHE A 87 10.63 -11.33 -7.93
CA PHE A 87 9.72 -11.45 -6.79
C PHE A 87 8.25 -11.34 -7.21
N ASN A 88 7.39 -11.79 -6.30
CA ASN A 88 5.99 -11.40 -6.25
C ASN A 88 5.74 -10.66 -4.93
N ALA A 89 5.31 -9.40 -5.01
CA ALA A 89 4.95 -8.56 -3.87
C ALA A 89 3.42 -8.38 -3.80
N ARG A 90 2.85 -8.54 -2.60
CA ARG A 90 1.43 -8.37 -2.35
C ARG A 90 1.20 -7.41 -1.21
N PHE A 91 0.23 -6.54 -1.35
CA PHE A 91 -0.23 -5.66 -0.28
C PHE A 91 -1.63 -5.13 -0.56
N GLN A 92 -2.23 -4.53 0.46
CA GLN A 92 -3.47 -3.79 0.31
C GLN A 92 -3.20 -2.30 0.48
N PHE A 93 -3.92 -1.48 -0.29
CA PHE A 93 -3.90 -0.02 -0.14
C PHE A 93 -5.31 0.55 -0.11
N LYS A 94 -5.46 1.68 0.59
CA LYS A 94 -6.72 2.41 0.71
C LYS A 94 -6.48 3.89 0.40
N LEU A 95 -7.23 4.40 -0.58
CA LEU A 95 -7.13 5.77 -1.05
C LEU A 95 -8.08 6.70 -0.32
N VAL A 96 -7.68 7.96 -0.21
CA VAL A 96 -8.57 9.10 0.05
C VAL A 96 -8.88 9.83 -1.26
N PRO A 97 -9.84 10.76 -1.31
CA PRO A 97 -10.09 11.56 -2.51
C PRO A 97 -8.82 12.25 -3.00
N ASN A 98 -8.51 12.12 -4.29
CA ASN A 98 -7.26 12.57 -4.93
C ASN A 98 -5.98 11.93 -4.36
N GLY A 99 -6.08 10.83 -3.63
CA GLY A 99 -4.95 10.10 -3.07
C GLY A 99 -3.91 9.78 -4.14
N ASN A 100 -2.64 9.99 -3.81
CA ASN A 100 -1.49 9.75 -4.69
C ASN A 100 -0.34 9.14 -3.89
N ASN A 101 0.20 8.07 -4.39
CA ASN A 101 1.37 7.36 -3.87
C ASN A 101 1.94 6.52 -5.02
N GLY A 102 3.01 5.79 -4.78
CA GLY A 102 3.55 4.82 -5.71
C GLY A 102 4.17 3.66 -4.96
N PHE A 103 4.32 2.53 -5.62
CA PHE A 103 5.14 1.43 -5.13
C PHE A 103 6.35 1.28 -6.04
N ALA A 104 7.51 1.70 -5.53
CA ALA A 104 8.78 1.56 -6.24
C ALA A 104 9.23 0.10 -6.24
N ILE A 105 9.69 -0.38 -7.37
CA ILE A 105 10.34 -1.67 -7.55
C ILE A 105 11.70 -1.49 -8.19
N ARG A 106 12.68 -2.28 -7.75
CA ARG A 106 14.06 -2.29 -8.26
C ARG A 106 14.73 -0.89 -8.25
N ALA A 107 14.39 -0.04 -7.25
CA ALA A 107 15.01 1.27 -7.09
C ALA A 107 16.51 1.14 -6.77
N GLY A 108 17.34 1.95 -7.43
CA GLY A 108 18.78 1.97 -7.23
C GLY A 108 19.19 2.68 -5.92
N ASP A 109 20.44 2.54 -5.52
CA ASP A 109 20.99 3.10 -4.28
C ASP A 109 20.85 4.63 -4.21
N SER A 110 21.02 5.35 -5.32
CA SER A 110 20.89 6.80 -5.34
C SER A 110 19.49 7.31 -5.01
N ALA A 111 18.46 6.53 -5.34
CA ALA A 111 17.08 6.86 -5.00
C ALA A 111 16.77 6.66 -3.52
N VAL A 112 17.44 5.70 -2.88
CA VAL A 112 17.18 5.27 -1.49
C VAL A 112 18.01 6.07 -0.48
N LEU A 113 19.30 6.23 -0.75
CA LEU A 113 20.23 6.88 0.18
C LEU A 113 20.13 8.41 0.20
N GLY A 114 19.24 8.97 -0.61
CA GLY A 114 19.00 10.41 -0.67
C GLY A 114 20.13 11.19 -1.35
N GLY A 115 19.79 12.18 -2.14
CA GLY A 115 20.71 12.92 -2.96
C GLY A 115 21.80 13.75 -2.24
N ALA A 116 21.91 13.66 -0.91
CA ALA A 116 22.97 14.33 -0.14
C ALA A 116 24.27 13.49 -0.05
N LEU A 117 24.16 12.16 -0.22
CA LEU A 117 25.28 11.25 -0.05
C LEU A 117 25.80 10.67 -1.38
N VAL A 118 25.00 10.68 -2.40
CA VAL A 118 25.38 10.14 -3.74
C VAL A 118 25.14 11.23 -4.77
N GLY A 119 26.18 11.68 -5.43
CA GLY A 119 26.05 12.58 -6.58
C GLY A 119 25.11 11.98 -7.65
N GLY A 120 24.45 12.82 -8.42
CA GLY A 120 23.56 12.39 -9.49
C GLY A 120 22.56 13.48 -9.86
N ASN A 121 21.96 13.36 -11.05
CA ASN A 121 20.92 14.28 -11.50
C ASN A 121 19.56 13.95 -10.83
N ALA A 122 18.55 14.79 -11.07
CA ALA A 122 17.23 14.61 -10.44
C ALA A 122 16.58 13.26 -10.78
N ALA A 123 16.73 12.76 -12.01
CA ALA A 123 16.17 11.47 -12.43
C ALA A 123 16.87 10.28 -11.75
N GLU A 124 18.17 10.37 -11.48
CA GLU A 124 18.91 9.32 -10.76
C GLU A 124 18.55 9.24 -9.28
N ARG A 125 18.02 10.32 -8.71
CA ARG A 125 17.57 10.39 -7.30
C ARG A 125 16.10 10.09 -7.12
N ASP A 126 15.32 10.14 -8.18
CA ASP A 126 13.89 9.85 -8.14
C ASP A 126 13.66 8.35 -8.37
N ALA A 127 13.00 7.70 -7.43
CA ALA A 127 12.76 6.26 -7.48
C ALA A 127 11.87 5.82 -8.64
N ALA A 128 11.01 6.71 -9.14
CA ALA A 128 10.20 6.45 -10.33
C ALA A 128 11.02 6.31 -11.60
N TYR A 129 12.21 6.94 -11.64
CA TYR A 129 13.13 6.93 -12.79
C TYR A 129 14.35 6.04 -12.57
N ASN A 130 14.85 5.98 -11.33
CA ASN A 130 16.00 5.11 -10.96
C ASN A 130 15.55 3.69 -10.54
N GLY A 131 14.39 3.33 -10.84
CA GLY A 131 13.73 2.06 -10.70
C GLY A 131 12.49 2.09 -11.59
N MET A 132 11.41 1.54 -11.08
CA MET A 132 10.09 1.65 -11.70
C MET A 132 9.08 1.98 -10.59
N GLU A 133 8.18 2.90 -10.85
CA GLU A 133 7.03 3.16 -9.98
C GLU A 133 5.78 2.47 -10.52
N ILE A 134 5.18 1.60 -9.73
CA ILE A 134 3.82 1.12 -9.96
C ILE A 134 2.87 2.09 -9.27
N GLN A 135 2.14 2.86 -10.07
CA GLN A 135 1.33 3.98 -9.61
C GLN A 135 0.18 3.55 -8.68
N ILE A 136 -0.02 4.28 -7.58
CA ILE A 136 -1.16 4.18 -6.68
C ILE A 136 -1.89 5.53 -6.70
N LEU A 137 -3.02 5.61 -7.39
CA LEU A 137 -3.71 6.88 -7.64
C LEU A 137 -5.23 6.70 -7.54
N ASP A 138 -5.91 7.72 -7.01
CA ASP A 138 -7.35 7.86 -7.19
C ASP A 138 -7.63 8.35 -8.61
N ASP A 139 -7.96 7.43 -9.50
CA ASP A 139 -8.24 7.71 -10.92
C ASP A 139 -9.53 8.53 -11.13
N THR A 140 -10.40 8.61 -10.11
CA THR A 140 -11.68 9.32 -10.15
C THR A 140 -11.57 10.76 -9.65
N GLY A 141 -10.46 11.11 -9.02
CA GLY A 141 -10.24 12.41 -8.42
C GLY A 141 -10.32 13.56 -9.43
N SER A 142 -10.99 14.64 -9.07
CA SER A 142 -11.20 15.81 -9.94
C SER A 142 -9.89 16.45 -10.41
N LEU A 143 -8.82 16.36 -9.60
CA LEU A 143 -7.48 16.87 -9.95
C LEU A 143 -6.77 16.02 -11.00
N LYS A 144 -7.27 14.81 -11.29
CA LYS A 144 -6.62 13.82 -12.16
C LYS A 144 -7.21 13.72 -13.56
N GLN A 145 -8.24 14.49 -13.88
CA GLN A 145 -8.94 14.43 -15.18
C GLN A 145 -8.05 14.74 -16.39
N LYS A 146 -6.92 15.44 -16.18
CA LYS A 146 -5.94 15.79 -17.23
C LYS A 146 -4.74 14.86 -17.28
N ASN A 147 -4.71 13.82 -16.45
CA ASN A 147 -3.60 12.89 -16.42
C ASN A 147 -3.43 12.16 -17.76
N LYS A 148 -2.18 11.89 -18.10
CA LYS A 148 -1.84 11.00 -19.22
C LYS A 148 -2.13 9.55 -18.83
N ALA A 149 -2.29 8.69 -19.84
CA ALA A 149 -2.63 7.28 -19.61
C ALA A 149 -1.65 6.57 -18.66
N TRP A 150 -0.38 6.83 -18.76
CA TRP A 150 0.69 6.26 -17.94
C TRP A 150 0.77 6.82 -16.49
N GLN A 151 -0.11 7.74 -16.12
CA GLN A 151 -0.17 8.31 -14.75
C GLN A 151 -1.27 7.68 -13.90
N TYR A 152 -2.11 6.81 -14.45
CA TYR A 152 -3.20 6.18 -13.71
C TYR A 152 -2.74 4.96 -12.92
N CYS A 153 -3.55 4.57 -11.95
CA CYS A 153 -3.28 3.46 -11.04
C CYS A 153 -2.87 2.19 -11.77
N GLY A 154 -1.81 1.54 -11.32
CA GLY A 154 -1.25 0.30 -11.90
C GLY A 154 -0.27 0.50 -13.05
N SER A 155 -0.16 1.70 -13.60
CA SER A 155 0.82 2.00 -14.65
C SER A 155 2.26 1.91 -14.14
N ILE A 156 3.20 1.54 -15.00
CA ILE A 156 4.60 1.89 -14.79
C ILE A 156 4.72 3.38 -15.15
N TYR A 157 4.83 4.22 -14.13
CA TYR A 157 4.78 5.67 -14.27
C TYR A 157 5.74 6.19 -15.33
N GLY A 158 5.24 7.00 -16.25
CA GLY A 158 6.01 7.55 -17.37
C GLY A 158 6.27 6.59 -18.53
N VAL A 159 6.05 5.27 -18.35
CA VAL A 159 6.51 4.23 -19.28
C VAL A 159 5.39 3.44 -19.91
N VAL A 160 4.56 2.76 -19.13
CA VAL A 160 3.48 1.88 -19.66
C VAL A 160 2.18 2.15 -18.94
N ALA A 161 1.11 2.39 -19.70
CA ALA A 161 -0.23 2.57 -19.16
C ALA A 161 -0.87 1.24 -18.76
N ALA A 162 -1.48 1.20 -17.58
CA ALA A 162 -2.34 0.10 -17.15
C ALA A 162 -3.78 0.27 -17.64
N GLN A 163 -4.53 -0.83 -17.63
CA GLN A 163 -5.97 -0.81 -17.85
C GLN A 163 -6.67 -0.17 -16.66
N LYS A 164 -7.56 0.79 -16.89
CA LYS A 164 -8.36 1.50 -15.89
C LYS A 164 -9.66 0.77 -15.52
N GLY A 165 -10.28 1.22 -14.42
CA GLY A 165 -11.66 0.82 -14.07
C GLY A 165 -11.74 -0.36 -13.10
N HIS A 166 -10.63 -0.74 -12.46
CA HIS A 166 -10.58 -1.87 -11.53
C HIS A 166 -10.34 -1.46 -10.08
N LEU A 167 -10.24 -0.14 -9.79
CA LEU A 167 -10.22 0.36 -8.42
C LEU A 167 -11.60 0.18 -7.75
N ARG A 168 -11.57 -0.19 -6.48
CA ARG A 168 -12.74 -0.07 -5.59
C ARG A 168 -12.96 1.41 -5.24
N PRO A 169 -14.15 1.79 -4.79
CA PRO A 169 -14.46 3.15 -4.34
C PRO A 169 -13.43 3.68 -3.34
N VAL A 170 -13.19 4.99 -3.37
CA VAL A 170 -12.35 5.67 -2.38
C VAL A 170 -12.83 5.34 -0.96
N GLY A 171 -11.89 5.03 -0.06
CA GLY A 171 -12.16 4.57 1.30
C GLY A 171 -12.22 3.05 1.44
N GLU A 172 -12.25 2.29 0.35
CA GLU A 172 -12.19 0.83 0.38
C GLU A 172 -10.76 0.32 0.14
N TRP A 173 -10.50 -0.90 0.65
CA TRP A 173 -9.22 -1.57 0.44
C TRP A 173 -9.13 -2.18 -0.94
N ASN A 174 -8.05 -1.88 -1.65
CA ASN A 174 -7.66 -2.48 -2.92
C ASN A 174 -6.53 -3.48 -2.71
N ASP A 175 -6.53 -4.57 -3.46
CA ASP A 175 -5.49 -5.61 -3.43
C ASP A 175 -4.54 -5.42 -4.60
N TYR A 176 -3.24 -5.26 -4.33
CA TYR A 176 -2.19 -5.36 -5.33
C TYR A 176 -1.44 -6.68 -5.23
N ASP A 177 -1.17 -7.25 -6.41
CA ASP A 177 -0.27 -8.37 -6.64
C ASP A 177 0.65 -7.99 -7.80
N ILE A 178 1.92 -7.75 -7.49
CA ILE A 178 2.92 -7.24 -8.43
C ILE A 178 4.01 -8.28 -8.58
N THR A 179 4.20 -8.78 -9.81
CA THR A 179 5.27 -9.71 -10.15
C THR A 179 6.30 -9.04 -11.02
N ALA A 180 7.57 -9.12 -10.62
CA ALA A 180 8.74 -8.76 -11.41
C ALA A 180 9.60 -10.01 -11.59
N ALA A 181 9.72 -10.50 -12.82
CA ALA A 181 10.49 -11.70 -13.16
C ALA A 181 11.29 -11.46 -14.44
N GLY A 182 12.61 -11.37 -14.32
CA GLY A 182 13.46 -10.93 -15.43
C GLY A 182 13.02 -9.55 -15.95
N ASP A 183 12.67 -9.45 -17.23
CA ASP A 183 12.13 -8.24 -17.86
C ASP A 183 10.61 -8.11 -17.73
N SER A 184 9.94 -9.16 -17.30
CA SER A 184 8.47 -9.19 -17.24
C SER A 184 7.95 -8.52 -15.98
N ILE A 185 7.02 -7.59 -16.13
CA ILE A 185 6.29 -6.95 -15.05
C ILE A 185 4.80 -7.22 -15.24
N THR A 186 4.17 -7.74 -14.19
CA THR A 186 2.72 -7.98 -14.15
C THR A 186 2.13 -7.30 -12.94
N VAL A 187 1.02 -6.58 -13.13
CA VAL A 187 0.26 -5.94 -12.05
C VAL A 187 -1.18 -6.45 -12.08
N VAL A 188 -1.60 -7.02 -10.96
CA VAL A 188 -2.98 -7.47 -10.73
C VAL A 188 -3.61 -6.55 -9.68
N LEU A 189 -4.74 -5.96 -10.01
CA LEU A 189 -5.52 -5.11 -9.12
C LEU A 189 -6.88 -5.76 -8.87
N ASN A 190 -7.20 -6.04 -7.61
CA ASN A 190 -8.47 -6.66 -7.20
C ASN A 190 -8.81 -7.95 -7.98
N GLY A 191 -7.77 -8.76 -8.27
CA GLY A 191 -7.90 -10.03 -8.98
C GLY A 191 -7.89 -9.92 -10.51
N VAL A 192 -7.78 -8.72 -11.07
CA VAL A 192 -7.73 -8.49 -12.52
C VAL A 192 -6.33 -8.07 -12.94
N THR A 193 -5.75 -8.75 -13.93
CA THR A 193 -4.48 -8.34 -14.54
C THR A 193 -4.70 -7.06 -15.34
N ILE A 194 -4.20 -5.93 -14.83
CA ILE A 194 -4.36 -4.61 -15.44
C ILE A 194 -3.14 -4.17 -16.25
N LEU A 195 -1.99 -4.82 -16.02
CA LEU A 195 -0.77 -4.62 -16.78
C LEU A 195 0.01 -5.93 -16.85
N ALA A 196 0.45 -6.28 -18.06
CA ALA A 196 1.44 -7.34 -18.31
C ALA A 196 2.33 -6.89 -19.46
N THR A 197 3.62 -6.70 -19.18
CA THR A 197 4.56 -6.13 -20.15
C THR A 197 5.97 -6.68 -19.97
N SER A 198 6.81 -6.54 -21.02
CA SER A 198 8.25 -6.68 -20.89
C SER A 198 8.91 -5.31 -21.01
N VAL A 199 9.79 -4.98 -20.07
CA VAL A 199 10.53 -3.71 -20.10
C VAL A 199 11.76 -3.75 -21.03
N LYS A 200 12.06 -4.91 -21.62
CA LYS A 200 13.29 -5.17 -22.38
C LYS A 200 13.59 -4.15 -23.48
N ASP A 201 12.55 -3.70 -24.19
CA ASP A 201 12.70 -2.88 -25.38
C ASP A 201 11.96 -1.53 -25.28
N LEU A 202 11.53 -1.12 -24.08
CA LEU A 202 10.61 0.00 -23.94
C LEU A 202 11.22 1.40 -24.17
N ASP A 203 12.52 1.58 -23.98
CA ASP A 203 13.22 2.86 -24.15
C ASP A 203 14.16 2.92 -25.37
N THR A 204 14.36 1.78 -26.04
CA THR A 204 15.36 1.67 -27.14
C THR A 204 14.87 2.19 -28.49
N LYS A 205 13.56 2.42 -28.67
CA LYS A 205 12.94 2.71 -29.99
C LYS A 205 12.20 4.05 -30.07
N GLY A 206 12.59 5.05 -29.29
CA GLY A 206 11.96 6.37 -29.39
C GLY A 206 11.69 7.05 -28.05
N GLY A 207 12.27 6.52 -26.98
CA GLY A 207 12.09 7.05 -25.63
C GLY A 207 10.80 6.57 -24.97
N THR A 208 10.60 7.00 -23.74
CA THR A 208 9.41 6.70 -22.95
C THR A 208 8.28 7.70 -23.25
N PRO A 209 7.00 7.33 -23.03
CA PRO A 209 5.85 8.19 -23.29
C PRO A 209 5.85 9.55 -22.57
N ASP A 210 6.57 9.69 -21.46
CA ASP A 210 6.73 10.95 -20.75
C ASP A 210 7.88 11.81 -21.28
N GLY A 211 8.67 11.28 -22.23
CA GLY A 211 9.79 11.96 -22.85
C GLY A 211 11.01 12.17 -21.94
N LYS A 212 11.08 11.43 -20.82
CA LYS A 212 12.16 11.54 -19.85
C LYS A 212 13.03 10.27 -19.82
N PRO A 213 14.31 10.39 -19.43
CA PRO A 213 15.15 9.22 -19.22
C PRO A 213 14.70 8.42 -18.01
N HIS A 214 14.65 7.10 -18.15
CA HIS A 214 14.37 6.14 -17.08
C HIS A 214 15.58 5.21 -16.86
N PRO A 215 16.67 5.70 -16.24
CA PRO A 215 17.91 4.92 -16.13
C PRO A 215 17.76 3.62 -15.32
N GLY A 216 16.76 3.54 -14.44
CA GLY A 216 16.48 2.34 -13.65
C GLY A 216 15.53 1.34 -14.29
N LEU A 217 14.99 1.62 -15.49
CA LEU A 217 13.99 0.77 -16.14
C LEU A 217 14.46 -0.68 -16.33
N HIS A 218 15.76 -0.88 -16.58
CA HIS A 218 16.36 -2.19 -16.79
C HIS A 218 17.09 -2.76 -15.57
N ASN A 219 16.94 -2.17 -14.40
CA ASN A 219 17.49 -2.71 -13.18
C ASN A 219 16.97 -4.12 -12.93
N ARG A 220 17.88 -5.07 -12.66
CA ARG A 220 17.54 -6.46 -12.37
C ARG A 220 17.35 -6.71 -10.88
N THR A 221 17.84 -5.81 -10.05
CA THR A 221 17.73 -5.85 -8.58
C THR A 221 17.66 -4.44 -8.04
N GLY A 222 17.02 -4.26 -6.92
CA GLY A 222 16.94 -2.97 -6.24
C GLY A 222 15.97 -3.00 -5.08
N TYR A 223 15.84 -1.87 -4.44
CA TYR A 223 14.92 -1.70 -3.31
C TYR A 223 13.47 -1.63 -3.80
N LEU A 224 12.56 -1.97 -2.90
CA LEU A 224 11.14 -1.73 -3.08
C LEU A 224 10.60 -0.89 -1.90
N GLY A 225 9.53 -0.14 -2.15
CA GLY A 225 8.98 0.72 -1.12
C GLY A 225 7.86 1.64 -1.61
N PHE A 226 7.39 2.51 -0.73
CA PHE A 226 6.28 3.42 -1.00
C PHE A 226 6.79 4.83 -1.27
N LEU A 227 6.27 5.45 -2.33
CA LEU A 227 6.62 6.80 -2.79
C LEU A 227 5.52 7.76 -2.32
N GLY A 228 5.77 8.44 -1.19
CA GLY A 228 4.79 9.29 -0.55
C GLY A 228 4.65 10.67 -1.22
N HIS A 229 3.41 11.06 -1.45
CA HIS A 229 3.00 12.39 -1.90
C HIS A 229 2.06 13.02 -0.87
N THR A 230 1.70 14.26 -1.05
CA THR A 230 0.98 15.13 -0.12
C THR A 230 -0.26 14.55 0.57
N MET A 231 -0.92 13.56 -0.04
CA MET A 231 -2.17 12.99 0.46
C MET A 231 -1.94 11.68 1.21
N PRO A 232 -2.66 11.43 2.32
CA PRO A 232 -2.53 10.17 3.06
C PRO A 232 -3.03 9.01 2.21
N VAL A 233 -2.20 7.98 2.10
CA VAL A 233 -2.57 6.67 1.58
C VAL A 233 -2.24 5.66 2.66
N ARG A 234 -3.10 4.67 2.85
CA ARG A 234 -2.93 3.63 3.86
C ARG A 234 -2.56 2.32 3.20
N MET A 235 -1.61 1.60 3.76
CA MET A 235 -1.15 0.30 3.28
C MET A 235 -1.16 -0.72 4.42
N ARG A 236 -1.40 -1.99 4.10
CA ARG A 236 -1.31 -3.11 5.05
C ARG A 236 -1.00 -4.42 4.35
N ASN A 237 -0.71 -5.46 5.12
CA ASN A 237 -0.48 -6.81 4.62
C ASN A 237 0.65 -6.89 3.59
N VAL A 238 1.69 -6.07 3.75
CA VAL A 238 2.83 -6.02 2.82
C VAL A 238 3.68 -7.27 2.99
N ARG A 239 3.78 -8.07 1.93
CA ARG A 239 4.52 -9.33 1.91
C ARG A 239 5.13 -9.60 0.55
N ILE A 240 6.17 -10.41 0.53
CA ILE A 240 6.93 -10.74 -0.67
C ILE A 240 7.26 -12.22 -0.73
N ARG A 241 7.33 -12.76 -1.94
CA ARG A 241 7.92 -14.05 -2.25
C ARG A 241 8.99 -13.84 -3.32
N GLU A 242 10.22 -14.27 -3.05
CA GLU A 242 11.30 -14.33 -4.04
C GLU A 242 11.04 -15.50 -5.00
N LEU A 243 11.36 -15.29 -6.28
CA LEU A 243 11.09 -16.24 -7.37
C LEU A 243 12.38 -16.87 -7.89
#